data_5c9c856beaddfef6419a32d343c1f23b
#
_entry.id   5c9c856beaddfef6419a32d343c1f23b
#
_cell.length_a   1.000
_cell.length_b   1.000
_cell.length_c   1.000
_cell.angle_alpha   90.00
_cell.angle_beta   90.00
_cell.angle_gamma   90.00
#
_symmetry.space_group_name_H-M   'P 1'
#
loop_
_entity.id
_entity.type
_entity.pdbx_description
1 polymer ?
#
loop_
_entity_poly.entity_id
_entity_poly.type
_entity_poly.pdbx_seq_one_letter_code
_entity_poly.pdbx_strand_id
1 'polypeptide(L)'
;MTERLLLILRHAEAGPHLYSGTGDIERPLTPMGHQQVAKIGAQLAKLELPGPVHVLCSPARRTRETAEGVLSALPDAAVPQIESNLYGADLDTLYGFIHATPEDIRTLLLIGHNPAIGTLAHDLAGPALQSDTFAALRHGYAPATLTVFQTQEDWMNIRPSTVRASQVLTP
;
A
#
# COMPACT_ATOMS: atom_id res chain seq x y z
N MET A 1 -16.08 -6.20 -18.72
CA MET A 1 -14.97 -5.36 -18.25
C MET A 1 -14.36 -6.07 -17.03
N THR A 2 -13.06 -6.15 -16.97
CA THR A 2 -12.38 -6.94 -15.93
C THR A 2 -12.02 -6.06 -14.77
N GLU A 3 -12.47 -6.42 -13.58
CA GLU A 3 -12.17 -5.66 -12.35
C GLU A 3 -10.67 -5.68 -12.04
N ARG A 4 -10.16 -4.54 -11.59
CA ARG A 4 -8.80 -4.35 -11.08
C ARG A 4 -8.85 -3.85 -9.64
N LEU A 5 -7.85 -4.23 -8.86
CA LEU A 5 -7.67 -3.73 -7.50
C LEU A 5 -6.38 -2.91 -7.38
N LEU A 6 -6.50 -1.72 -6.81
CA LEU A 6 -5.38 -0.92 -6.35
C LEU A 6 -5.35 -0.96 -4.82
N LEU A 7 -4.27 -1.50 -4.26
CA LEU A 7 -4.03 -1.61 -2.83
C LEU A 7 -2.91 -0.66 -2.43
N ILE A 8 -3.16 0.20 -1.46
CA ILE A 8 -2.21 1.18 -0.97
C ILE A 8 -1.91 0.88 0.48
N LEU A 9 -0.65 0.56 0.78
CA LEU A 9 -0.20 0.13 2.11
C LEU A 9 0.92 1.03 2.62
N ARG A 10 0.73 1.64 3.79
CA ARG A 10 1.82 2.23 4.55
C ARG A 10 2.59 1.14 5.28
N HIS A 11 3.94 1.27 5.34
CA HIS A 11 4.75 0.38 6.19
C HIS A 11 4.23 0.32 7.63
N ALA A 12 4.45 -0.80 8.30
CA ALA A 12 4.12 -1.01 9.70
C ALA A 12 5.03 -0.18 10.64
N GLU A 13 4.73 -0.19 11.93
CA GLU A 13 5.49 0.58 12.91
C GLU A 13 6.97 0.22 12.87
N ALA A 14 7.81 1.25 12.72
CA ALA A 14 9.26 1.13 12.64
C ALA A 14 9.94 1.80 13.85
N GLY A 15 11.13 1.31 14.17
CA GLY A 15 11.92 1.82 15.28
C GLY A 15 12.34 3.30 15.08
N PRO A 16 12.79 3.96 16.15
CA PRO A 16 13.18 5.36 16.12
C PRO A 16 14.45 5.61 15.29
N HIS A 17 14.64 6.86 14.87
CA HIS A 17 15.82 7.35 14.13
C HIS A 17 17.18 7.19 14.83
N LEU A 18 17.19 6.77 16.08
CA LEU A 18 18.36 6.79 16.98
C LEU A 18 19.38 5.66 16.75
N TYR A 19 19.18 4.80 15.77
CA TYR A 19 20.18 3.80 15.43
C TYR A 19 21.29 4.45 14.62
N SER A 20 22.29 4.92 15.35
CA SER A 20 23.49 5.51 14.81
C SER A 20 24.16 4.62 13.77
N GLY A 21 24.42 5.15 12.59
CA GLY A 21 25.31 4.59 11.58
C GLY A 21 24.67 4.03 10.33
N THR A 22 23.38 3.66 10.32
CA THR A 22 22.73 3.04 9.15
C THR A 22 21.72 3.95 8.44
N GLY A 23 21.39 5.11 9.03
CA GLY A 23 20.43 6.07 8.47
C GLY A 23 18.96 5.61 8.53
N ASP A 24 18.08 6.50 8.10
CA ASP A 24 16.62 6.27 8.12
C ASP A 24 16.20 5.05 7.29
N ILE A 25 16.88 4.79 6.19
CA ILE A 25 16.51 3.73 5.24
C ILE A 25 16.60 2.33 5.88
N GLU A 26 17.50 2.14 6.85
CA GLU A 26 17.74 0.85 7.51
C GLU A 26 16.97 0.66 8.82
N ARG A 27 16.06 1.56 9.18
CA ARG A 27 15.21 1.38 10.37
C ARG A 27 14.31 0.14 10.22
N PRO A 28 14.42 -0.86 11.12
CA PRO A 28 13.60 -2.06 11.07
C PRO A 28 12.20 -1.82 11.63
N LEU A 29 11.30 -2.75 11.41
CA LEU A 29 10.05 -2.83 12.14
C LEU A 29 10.29 -3.06 13.63
N THR A 30 9.39 -2.53 14.46
CA THR A 30 9.31 -2.88 15.89
C THR A 30 8.63 -4.24 16.08
N PRO A 31 8.70 -4.85 17.28
CA PRO A 31 7.87 -6.02 17.60
C PRO A 31 6.37 -5.77 17.36
N MET A 32 5.88 -4.57 17.65
CA MET A 32 4.51 -4.14 17.33
C MET A 32 4.28 -4.10 15.82
N GLY A 33 5.25 -3.57 15.05
CA GLY A 33 5.19 -3.54 13.58
C GLY A 33 5.05 -4.94 12.98
N HIS A 34 5.78 -5.91 13.48
CA HIS A 34 5.66 -7.32 13.05
C HIS A 34 4.26 -7.90 13.38
N GLN A 35 3.67 -7.56 14.52
CA GLN A 35 2.30 -7.96 14.85
C GLN A 35 1.28 -7.31 13.92
N GLN A 36 1.46 -6.02 13.59
CA GLN A 36 0.62 -5.30 12.63
C GLN A 36 0.66 -5.98 11.26
N VAL A 37 1.85 -6.31 10.78
CA VAL A 37 2.04 -7.00 9.49
C VAL A 37 1.31 -8.35 9.46
N ALA A 38 1.43 -9.14 10.52
CA ALA A 38 0.75 -10.44 10.61
C ALA A 38 -0.78 -10.29 10.55
N LYS A 39 -1.33 -9.27 11.22
CA LYS A 39 -2.78 -8.99 11.18
C LYS A 39 -3.25 -8.55 9.81
N ILE A 40 -2.52 -7.62 9.16
CA ILE A 40 -2.87 -7.15 7.80
C ILE A 40 -2.72 -8.29 6.80
N GLY A 41 -1.67 -9.09 6.86
CA GLY A 41 -1.50 -10.28 6.01
C GLY A 41 -2.68 -11.26 6.13
N ALA A 42 -3.12 -11.55 7.36
CA ALA A 42 -4.27 -12.41 7.60
C ALA A 42 -5.60 -11.82 7.08
N GLN A 43 -5.76 -10.50 7.10
CA GLN A 43 -6.92 -9.84 6.52
C GLN A 43 -6.84 -9.84 4.97
N LEU A 44 -5.67 -9.54 4.41
CA LEU A 44 -5.44 -9.54 2.98
C LEU A 44 -5.67 -10.93 2.35
N ALA A 45 -5.26 -11.99 3.03
CA ALA A 45 -5.47 -13.37 2.60
C ALA A 45 -6.96 -13.78 2.47
N LYS A 46 -7.88 -13.01 3.06
CA LYS A 46 -9.32 -13.21 2.92
C LYS A 46 -9.92 -12.49 1.72
N LEU A 47 -9.16 -11.61 1.07
CA LEU A 47 -9.60 -10.92 -0.13
C LEU A 47 -9.30 -11.80 -1.35
N GLU A 48 -10.25 -11.88 -2.26
CA GLU A 48 -10.01 -12.45 -3.59
C GLU A 48 -9.24 -11.42 -4.41
N LEU A 49 -7.94 -11.64 -4.59
CA LEU A 49 -7.09 -10.79 -5.40
C LEU A 49 -7.06 -11.32 -6.84
N PRO A 50 -7.65 -10.60 -7.81
CA PRO A 50 -7.54 -11.02 -9.21
C PRO A 50 -6.07 -10.94 -9.66
N GLY A 51 -5.58 -12.01 -10.26
CA GLY A 51 -4.21 -12.09 -10.79
C GLY A 51 -4.14 -11.69 -12.26
N PRO A 52 -2.95 -11.33 -12.75
CA PRO A 52 -1.67 -11.26 -12.05
C PRO A 52 -1.59 -10.12 -11.01
N VAL A 53 -0.85 -10.38 -9.92
CA VAL A 53 -0.58 -9.43 -8.86
C VAL A 53 0.80 -8.82 -9.06
N HIS A 54 0.88 -7.48 -9.06
CA HIS A 54 2.14 -6.73 -9.11
C HIS A 54 2.35 -6.00 -7.79
N VAL A 55 3.55 -6.08 -7.23
CA VAL A 55 3.89 -5.46 -5.94
C VAL A 55 5.06 -4.51 -6.14
N LEU A 56 4.82 -3.23 -5.88
CA LEU A 56 5.84 -2.17 -5.88
C LEU A 56 6.15 -1.78 -4.44
N CYS A 57 7.42 -1.82 -4.07
CA CYS A 57 7.85 -1.60 -2.69
C CYS A 57 9.03 -0.63 -2.63
N SER A 58 8.96 0.34 -1.73
CA SER A 58 10.09 1.22 -1.40
C SER A 58 11.29 0.42 -0.86
N PRO A 59 12.54 0.85 -1.12
CA PRO A 59 13.74 0.13 -0.72
C PRO A 59 14.02 0.16 0.79
N ALA A 60 13.33 0.99 1.58
CA ALA A 60 13.58 1.06 3.01
C ALA A 60 13.32 -0.29 3.69
N ARG A 61 14.11 -0.60 4.72
CA ARG A 61 14.01 -1.88 5.43
C ARG A 61 12.60 -2.11 5.98
N ARG A 62 11.98 -1.10 6.59
CA ARG A 62 10.60 -1.18 7.14
C ARG A 62 9.55 -1.51 6.08
N THR A 63 9.67 -1.00 4.85
CA THR A 63 8.75 -1.35 3.76
C THR A 63 9.00 -2.76 3.23
N ARG A 64 10.26 -3.19 3.12
CA ARG A 64 10.61 -4.55 2.70
C ARG A 64 10.13 -5.59 3.73
N GLU A 65 10.36 -5.35 5.02
CA GLU A 65 9.87 -6.23 6.10
C GLU A 65 8.33 -6.26 6.13
N THR A 66 7.66 -5.12 5.86
CA THR A 66 6.19 -5.08 5.72
C THR A 66 5.73 -5.93 4.54
N ALA A 67 6.36 -5.76 3.36
CA ALA A 67 6.03 -6.53 2.17
C ALA A 67 6.21 -8.04 2.39
N GLU A 68 7.36 -8.44 2.91
CA GLU A 68 7.68 -9.85 3.18
C GLU A 68 6.63 -10.50 4.10
N GLY A 69 6.30 -9.86 5.21
CA GLY A 69 5.34 -10.40 6.17
C GLY A 69 3.91 -10.44 5.65
N VAL A 70 3.46 -9.39 4.94
CA VAL A 70 2.11 -9.36 4.36
C VAL A 70 1.97 -10.41 3.25
N LEU A 71 2.96 -10.52 2.36
CA LEU A 71 2.92 -11.43 1.22
C LEU A 71 3.08 -12.89 1.66
N SER A 72 3.76 -13.17 2.77
CA SER A 72 3.90 -14.55 3.30
C SER A 72 2.55 -15.20 3.64
N ALA A 73 1.51 -14.39 3.84
CA ALA A 73 0.15 -14.88 4.10
C ALA A 73 -0.63 -15.22 2.81
N LEU A 74 -0.09 -14.91 1.63
CA LEU A 74 -0.74 -15.18 0.34
C LEU A 74 -0.21 -16.48 -0.27
N PRO A 75 -1.10 -17.36 -0.81
CA PRO A 75 -0.70 -18.66 -1.34
C PRO A 75 0.23 -18.57 -2.55
N ASP A 76 0.06 -17.56 -3.39
CA ASP A 76 0.86 -17.31 -4.60
C ASP A 76 1.53 -15.94 -4.49
N ALA A 77 2.41 -15.81 -3.49
CA ALA A 77 3.02 -14.53 -3.17
C ALA A 77 3.84 -13.98 -4.35
N ALA A 78 3.42 -12.83 -4.87
CA ALA A 78 4.21 -12.08 -5.82
C ALA A 78 5.51 -11.61 -5.17
N VAL A 79 6.60 -11.63 -5.93
CA VAL A 79 7.88 -11.07 -5.47
C VAL A 79 7.81 -9.55 -5.57
N PRO A 80 8.09 -8.80 -4.48
CA PRO A 80 8.09 -7.35 -4.55
C PRO A 80 9.16 -6.81 -5.48
N GLN A 81 8.77 -5.93 -6.39
CA GLN A 81 9.69 -5.12 -7.17
C GLN A 81 10.10 -3.92 -6.32
N ILE A 82 11.40 -3.81 -6.05
CA ILE A 82 11.94 -2.70 -5.25
C ILE A 82 12.20 -1.51 -6.15
N GLU A 83 11.53 -0.39 -5.83
CA GLU A 83 11.59 0.85 -6.59
C GLU A 83 12.23 1.97 -5.77
N SER A 84 13.44 2.39 -6.18
CA SER A 84 14.20 3.42 -5.45
C SER A 84 13.46 4.74 -5.33
N ASN A 85 12.70 5.13 -6.35
CA ASN A 85 11.95 6.37 -6.39
C ASN A 85 10.70 6.38 -5.49
N LEU A 86 10.34 5.24 -4.88
CA LEU A 86 9.29 5.20 -3.86
C LEU A 86 9.77 5.69 -2.49
N TYR A 87 11.09 5.76 -2.28
CA TYR A 87 11.65 6.38 -1.09
C TYR A 87 11.70 7.89 -1.29
N GLY A 88 10.91 8.62 -0.49
CA GLY A 88 10.75 10.07 -0.65
C GLY A 88 9.83 10.49 -1.81
N ALA A 89 9.02 9.58 -2.35
CA ALA A 89 8.05 9.88 -3.39
C ALA A 89 7.06 10.98 -2.96
N ASP A 90 6.65 11.77 -3.91
CA ASP A 90 5.49 12.66 -3.82
C ASP A 90 4.26 12.02 -4.50
N LEU A 91 3.14 12.74 -4.50
CA LEU A 91 1.88 12.25 -5.06
C LEU A 91 2.00 11.96 -6.57
N ASP A 92 2.65 12.84 -7.32
CA ASP A 92 2.80 12.70 -8.77
C ASP A 92 3.66 11.48 -9.11
N THR A 93 4.71 11.23 -8.34
CA THR A 93 5.55 10.03 -8.48
C THR A 93 4.73 8.76 -8.25
N LEU A 94 3.87 8.73 -7.23
CA LEU A 94 3.00 7.58 -6.96
C LEU A 94 1.99 7.33 -8.09
N TYR A 95 1.36 8.38 -8.61
CA TYR A 95 0.51 8.26 -9.80
C TYR A 95 1.29 7.78 -11.02
N GLY A 96 2.53 8.24 -11.20
CA GLY A 96 3.42 7.77 -12.27
C GLY A 96 3.61 6.25 -12.24
N PHE A 97 3.85 5.66 -11.08
CA PHE A 97 3.95 4.20 -10.92
C PHE A 97 2.63 3.49 -11.22
N ILE A 98 1.50 4.03 -10.77
CA ILE A 98 0.19 3.46 -11.07
C ILE A 98 -0.05 3.48 -12.59
N HIS A 99 0.16 4.62 -13.23
CA HIS A 99 -0.09 4.80 -14.67
C HIS A 99 0.86 3.97 -15.55
N ALA A 100 2.06 3.65 -15.07
CA ALA A 100 3.03 2.81 -15.77
C ALA A 100 2.82 1.30 -15.55
N THR A 101 1.86 0.91 -14.74
CA THR A 101 1.57 -0.50 -14.47
C THR A 101 1.08 -1.19 -15.76
N PRO A 102 1.63 -2.36 -16.13
CA PRO A 102 1.19 -3.09 -17.32
C PRO A 102 -0.30 -3.47 -17.26
N GLU A 103 -0.99 -3.38 -18.41
CA GLU A 103 -2.45 -3.57 -18.48
C GLU A 103 -2.94 -5.01 -18.25
N ASP A 104 -2.05 -5.99 -18.32
CA ASP A 104 -2.34 -7.38 -17.96
C ASP A 104 -2.38 -7.60 -16.43
N ILE A 105 -1.80 -6.71 -15.64
CA ILE A 105 -1.89 -6.73 -14.18
C ILE A 105 -3.32 -6.43 -13.72
N ARG A 106 -3.81 -7.25 -12.79
CA ARG A 106 -5.17 -7.11 -12.24
C ARG A 106 -5.20 -6.58 -10.81
N THR A 107 -4.13 -6.81 -10.07
CA THR A 107 -3.96 -6.26 -8.73
C THR A 107 -2.61 -5.57 -8.61
N LEU A 108 -2.62 -4.29 -8.26
CA LEU A 108 -1.41 -3.53 -7.91
C LEU A 108 -1.39 -3.28 -6.39
N LEU A 109 -0.33 -3.73 -5.72
CA LEU A 109 -0.05 -3.39 -4.32
C LEU A 109 1.13 -2.43 -4.26
N LEU A 110 0.90 -1.23 -3.75
CA LEU A 110 1.89 -0.18 -3.57
C LEU A 110 2.24 -0.02 -2.09
N ILE A 111 3.50 -0.25 -1.72
CA ILE A 111 3.98 -0.19 -0.33
C ILE A 111 4.98 0.95 -0.18
N GLY A 112 4.65 1.92 0.67
CA GLY A 112 5.48 3.11 0.82
C GLY A 112 5.30 3.83 2.16
N HIS A 113 5.47 5.15 2.12
CA HIS A 113 5.63 6.01 3.28
C HIS A 113 4.66 7.18 3.28
N ASN A 114 4.35 7.68 4.48
CA ASN A 114 3.74 9.00 4.62
C ASN A 114 4.78 10.13 4.39
N PRO A 115 4.35 11.31 3.91
CA PRO A 115 2.94 11.68 3.70
C PRO A 115 2.35 11.17 2.38
N ALA A 116 3.16 10.81 1.39
CA ALA A 116 2.68 10.54 0.03
C ALA A 116 1.62 9.42 -0.04
N ILE A 117 1.85 8.30 0.65
CA ILE A 117 0.89 7.17 0.68
C ILE A 117 -0.46 7.60 1.26
N GLY A 118 -0.46 8.32 2.37
CA GLY A 118 -1.69 8.83 2.97
C GLY A 118 -2.40 9.84 2.06
N THR A 119 -1.64 10.75 1.43
CA THR A 119 -2.17 11.73 0.49
C THR A 119 -2.83 11.03 -0.71
N LEU A 120 -2.18 10.03 -1.29
CA LEU A 120 -2.74 9.25 -2.40
C LEU A 120 -4.04 8.54 -1.99
N ALA A 121 -4.06 7.89 -0.83
CA ALA A 121 -5.24 7.20 -0.34
C ALA A 121 -6.41 8.17 -0.08
N HIS A 122 -6.14 9.34 0.48
CA HIS A 122 -7.14 10.39 0.69
C HIS A 122 -7.67 10.96 -0.63
N ASP A 123 -6.78 11.25 -1.58
CA ASP A 123 -7.14 11.77 -2.89
C ASP A 123 -8.07 10.80 -3.64
N LEU A 124 -7.69 9.54 -3.71
CA LEU A 124 -8.49 8.48 -4.36
C LEU A 124 -9.79 8.16 -3.63
N ALA A 125 -9.82 8.24 -2.29
CA ALA A 125 -11.04 7.98 -1.52
C ALA A 125 -12.08 9.10 -1.67
N GLY A 126 -11.64 10.34 -1.84
CA GLY A 126 -12.52 11.48 -2.11
C GLY A 126 -13.74 11.54 -1.16
N PRO A 127 -14.96 11.61 -1.71
CA PRO A 127 -16.19 11.67 -0.89
C PRO A 127 -16.41 10.47 0.04
N ALA A 128 -15.82 9.30 -0.27
CA ALA A 128 -15.96 8.10 0.57
C ALA A 128 -15.38 8.29 1.98
N LEU A 129 -14.46 9.25 2.19
CA LEU A 129 -13.93 9.61 3.50
C LEU A 129 -15.01 10.03 4.51
N GLN A 130 -16.18 10.48 4.03
CA GLN A 130 -17.30 10.86 4.90
C GLN A 130 -18.06 9.65 5.45
N SER A 131 -17.89 8.47 4.86
CA SER A 131 -18.57 7.26 5.35
C SER A 131 -17.86 6.65 6.56
N ASP A 132 -18.58 5.88 7.37
CA ASP A 132 -18.04 5.22 8.56
C ASP A 132 -16.99 4.15 8.19
N THR A 133 -17.12 3.53 7.03
CA THR A 133 -16.15 2.57 6.51
C THR A 133 -14.73 3.16 6.41
N PHE A 134 -14.62 4.46 6.14
CA PHE A 134 -13.36 5.17 5.97
C PHE A 134 -13.01 6.07 7.15
N ALA A 135 -13.70 5.93 8.28
CA ALA A 135 -13.47 6.74 9.49
C ALA A 135 -12.02 6.69 9.97
N ALA A 136 -11.35 5.54 9.83
CA ALA A 136 -9.94 5.37 10.21
C ALA A 136 -8.99 6.30 9.45
N LEU A 137 -9.36 6.75 8.24
CA LEU A 137 -8.54 7.66 7.44
C LEU A 137 -8.70 9.13 7.80
N ARG A 138 -9.77 9.52 8.51
CA ARG A 138 -10.08 10.93 8.79
C ARG A 138 -9.03 11.63 9.65
N HIS A 139 -8.31 10.87 10.47
CA HIS A 139 -7.29 11.37 11.40
C HIS A 139 -5.85 11.07 10.96
N GLY A 140 -5.67 10.73 9.71
CA GLY A 140 -4.38 10.40 9.13
C GLY A 140 -4.33 8.95 8.62
N TYR A 141 -3.17 8.57 8.14
CA TYR A 141 -2.92 7.24 7.59
C TYR A 141 -1.93 6.52 8.49
N ALA A 142 -2.42 5.73 9.44
CA ALA A 142 -1.62 5.06 10.46
C ALA A 142 -0.67 3.98 9.86
N PRO A 143 0.42 3.59 10.57
CA PRO A 143 1.25 2.46 10.14
C PRO A 143 0.42 1.19 9.91
N ALA A 144 0.81 0.41 8.90
CA ALA A 144 0.12 -0.81 8.45
C ALA A 144 -1.34 -0.62 8.04
N THR A 145 -1.78 0.61 7.76
CA THR A 145 -3.09 0.83 7.11
C THR A 145 -3.00 0.46 5.65
N LEU A 146 -3.97 -0.34 5.19
CA LEU A 146 -4.14 -0.74 3.80
C LEU A 146 -5.51 -0.30 3.31
N THR A 147 -5.55 0.44 2.20
CA THR A 147 -6.79 0.84 1.53
C THR A 147 -6.93 0.11 0.22
N VAL A 148 -8.13 -0.40 -0.05
CA VAL A 148 -8.47 -1.14 -1.27
C VAL A 148 -9.38 -0.29 -2.14
N PHE A 149 -8.98 -0.10 -3.38
CA PHE A 149 -9.76 0.57 -4.42
C PHE A 149 -10.07 -0.40 -5.55
N GLN A 150 -11.27 -0.28 -6.10
CA GLN A 150 -11.74 -1.06 -7.24
C GLN A 150 -11.92 -0.16 -8.46
N THR A 151 -11.56 -0.68 -9.64
CA THR A 151 -11.75 0.03 -10.91
C THR A 151 -11.98 -0.94 -12.05
N GLN A 152 -12.57 -0.45 -13.14
CA GLN A 152 -12.65 -1.13 -14.42
C GLN A 152 -11.84 -0.40 -15.51
N GLU A 153 -11.22 0.70 -15.14
CA GLU A 153 -10.40 1.50 -16.03
C GLU A 153 -9.01 0.91 -16.22
N ASP A 154 -8.35 1.30 -17.29
CA ASP A 154 -6.95 1.02 -17.52
C ASP A 154 -6.08 1.79 -16.52
N TRP A 155 -4.93 1.24 -16.16
CA TRP A 155 -4.04 1.83 -15.15
C TRP A 155 -3.65 3.26 -15.46
N MET A 156 -3.42 3.59 -16.74
CA MET A 156 -3.09 4.94 -17.17
C MET A 156 -4.21 5.97 -16.93
N ASN A 157 -5.43 5.54 -16.71
CA ASN A 157 -6.61 6.40 -16.49
C ASN A 157 -7.00 6.53 -15.01
N ILE A 158 -6.23 5.96 -14.09
CA ILE A 158 -6.53 6.00 -12.65
C ILE A 158 -6.46 7.45 -12.14
N ARG A 159 -7.56 7.87 -11.50
CA ARG A 159 -7.75 9.17 -10.85
C ARG A 159 -8.91 9.05 -9.87
N PRO A 160 -9.16 10.04 -8.99
CA PRO A 160 -10.22 9.96 -7.97
C PRO A 160 -11.61 9.61 -8.50
N SER A 161 -11.95 10.08 -9.72
CA SER A 161 -13.25 9.83 -10.33
C SER A 161 -13.41 8.47 -11.02
N THR A 162 -12.33 7.69 -11.16
CA THR A 162 -12.33 6.40 -11.88
C THR A 162 -12.14 5.19 -10.96
N VAL A 163 -11.95 5.42 -9.68
CA VAL A 163 -11.85 4.36 -8.67
C VAL A 163 -12.97 4.46 -7.66
N ARG A 164 -13.33 3.33 -7.10
CA ARG A 164 -14.24 3.24 -5.96
C ARG A 164 -13.48 2.72 -4.74
N ALA A 165 -13.44 3.53 -3.70
CA ALA A 165 -12.91 3.09 -2.41
C ALA A 165 -13.81 1.96 -1.86
N SER A 166 -13.23 0.82 -1.55
CA SER A 166 -13.93 -0.41 -1.18
C SER A 166 -13.78 -0.73 0.30
N GLN A 167 -12.56 -0.77 0.80
CA GLN A 167 -12.26 -1.18 2.18
C GLN A 167 -11.06 -0.42 2.74
N VAL A 168 -11.02 -0.31 4.06
CA VAL A 168 -9.83 0.05 4.83
C VAL A 168 -9.54 -1.08 5.80
N LEU A 169 -8.35 -1.63 5.74
CA LEU A 169 -7.87 -2.64 6.69
C LEU A 169 -6.86 -1.97 7.63
N THR A 170 -7.08 -2.15 8.92
CA THR A 170 -6.18 -1.68 9.99
C THR A 170 -5.76 -2.85 10.86
N PRO A 171 -4.53 -2.82 11.46
CA PRO A 171 -4.04 -3.91 12.29
C PRO A 171 -4.73 -4.06 13.63
#